data_a9f7cef7a0b8d92b27847038d19edc0f
#
_entry.id   a9f7cef7a0b8d92b27847038d19edc0f
#
_cell.length_a   1.000
_cell.length_b   1.000
_cell.length_c   1.000
_cell.angle_alpha   90.00
_cell.angle_beta   90.00
_cell.angle_gamma   90.00
#
_symmetry.space_group_name_H-M   'P 1'
#
loop_
_entity.id
_entity.type
_entity.pdbx_description
1 polymer ?
#
loop_
_entity_poly.entity_id
_entity_poly.type
_entity_poly.pdbx_seq_one_letter_code
_entity_poly.pdbx_strand_id
1 'polypeptide(L)'
;MKQILQSLKTGSTQVANVPVPSASRGSLLIQTSQTLVSAGTERMLVEFGKAGLMGKARQQPDKVRMVLQKIKTDGLQPTLEAVFNKLDQPLPLGYCNVGRVAEVGSDVLGFAAGDRVVSNGKHAEVVSVPLNLCAKVPDGVSDEEAAFTVLGAIALQGIRLVQPTLGEVVVVTGLGLIGLMTVQLLRANGCRVLGLDLDPEKLAMARKFGAEVVDLSIGQDPVATAEVFSRGRGVDAVVVTAATQSSEPMHQAALMCRKRG
;
A
#
# COMPACT_ATOMS: atom_id res chain seq x y z
N MET A 1 -16.15 11.74 17.28
CA MET A 1 -15.81 10.40 16.77
C MET A 1 -14.40 10.01 17.13
N LYS A 2 -14.09 8.74 17.20
CA LYS A 2 -12.73 8.24 17.41
C LYS A 2 -11.98 8.12 16.08
N GLN A 3 -10.70 8.48 16.08
CA GLN A 3 -9.80 8.37 14.94
C GLN A 3 -8.38 8.02 15.39
N ILE A 4 -7.66 7.22 14.62
CA ILE A 4 -6.26 6.89 14.90
C ILE A 4 -5.37 7.97 14.29
N LEU A 5 -4.59 8.63 15.14
CA LEU A 5 -3.67 9.70 14.78
C LEU A 5 -2.24 9.36 15.15
N GLN A 6 -1.31 9.67 14.25
CA GLN A 6 0.13 9.57 14.43
C GLN A 6 0.74 10.95 14.60
N SER A 7 1.41 11.20 15.71
CA SER A 7 2.24 12.39 15.87
C SER A 7 3.56 12.20 15.15
N LEU A 8 3.84 13.05 14.18
CA LEU A 8 5.15 13.05 13.51
C LEU A 8 6.25 13.72 14.33
N LYS A 9 5.88 14.48 15.39
CA LYS A 9 6.81 15.16 16.30
C LYS A 9 7.28 14.22 17.39
N THR A 10 6.36 13.57 18.10
CA THR A 10 6.65 12.72 19.26
C THR A 10 6.79 11.25 18.91
N GLY A 11 6.33 10.82 17.73
CA GLY A 11 6.29 9.42 17.33
C GLY A 11 5.17 8.60 18.00
N SER A 12 4.28 9.24 18.76
CA SER A 12 3.16 8.55 19.42
C SER A 12 2.00 8.30 18.46
N THR A 13 1.40 7.12 18.58
CA THR A 13 0.13 6.76 17.93
C THR A 13 -0.96 6.74 18.99
N GLN A 14 -2.08 7.38 18.76
CA GLN A 14 -3.17 7.48 19.73
C GLN A 14 -4.55 7.42 19.07
N VAL A 15 -5.52 6.95 19.82
CA VAL A 15 -6.95 7.11 19.48
C VAL A 15 -7.41 8.45 20.04
N ALA A 16 -7.74 9.38 19.16
CA ALA A 16 -8.19 10.72 19.54
C ALA A 16 -9.69 10.91 19.30
N ASN A 17 -10.32 11.71 20.14
CA ASN A 17 -11.67 12.20 19.87
C ASN A 17 -11.58 13.49 19.03
N VAL A 18 -12.17 13.40 17.83
CA VAL A 18 -12.19 14.50 16.86
C VAL A 18 -13.61 14.83 16.43
N PRO A 19 -13.90 16.03 15.91
CA PRO A 19 -15.21 16.35 15.33
C PRO A 19 -15.60 15.35 14.24
N VAL A 20 -16.89 15.07 14.10
CA VAL A 20 -17.42 14.28 12.98
C VAL A 20 -17.36 15.13 11.71
N PRO A 21 -16.80 14.62 10.58
CA PRO A 21 -16.84 15.36 9.34
C PRO A 21 -18.27 15.47 8.79
N SER A 22 -18.52 16.41 7.90
CA SER A 22 -19.75 16.50 7.12
C SER A 22 -19.56 15.99 5.71
N ALA A 23 -20.66 15.66 5.03
CA ALA A 23 -20.64 15.36 3.61
C ALA A 23 -20.30 16.63 2.83
N SER A 24 -19.15 16.65 2.17
CA SER A 24 -18.75 17.75 1.31
C SER A 24 -19.18 17.48 -0.14
N ARG A 25 -19.17 18.53 -0.97
CA ARG A 25 -19.44 18.41 -2.41
C ARG A 25 -18.55 17.36 -3.06
N GLY A 26 -19.13 16.45 -3.84
CA GLY A 26 -18.41 15.39 -4.53
C GLY A 26 -17.85 14.27 -3.63
N SER A 27 -18.31 14.17 -2.37
CA SER A 27 -17.83 13.20 -1.38
C SER A 27 -18.96 12.40 -0.76
N LEU A 28 -18.64 11.23 -0.24
CA LEU A 28 -19.51 10.39 0.58
C LEU A 28 -19.12 10.51 2.05
N LEU A 29 -20.08 10.69 2.95
CA LEU A 29 -19.92 10.49 4.37
C LEU A 29 -20.21 9.03 4.67
N ILE A 30 -19.23 8.32 5.21
CA ILE A 30 -19.29 6.88 5.39
C ILE A 30 -19.13 6.56 6.88
N GLN A 31 -20.09 5.84 7.43
CA GLN A 31 -19.96 5.21 8.74
C GLN A 31 -19.18 3.91 8.57
N THR A 32 -18.00 3.86 9.17
CA THR A 32 -17.07 2.75 9.06
C THR A 32 -17.62 1.50 9.76
N SER A 33 -17.60 0.37 9.08
CA SER A 33 -17.78 -0.96 9.69
C SER A 33 -16.44 -1.60 9.99
N GLN A 34 -15.50 -1.52 9.05
CA GLN A 34 -14.17 -2.14 9.17
C GLN A 34 -13.09 -1.34 8.46
N THR A 35 -11.85 -1.51 8.95
CA THR A 35 -10.66 -0.98 8.27
C THR A 35 -9.55 -2.02 8.27
N LEU A 36 -8.79 -2.12 7.19
CA LEU A 36 -7.62 -2.98 7.11
C LEU A 36 -6.35 -2.18 7.40
N VAL A 37 -5.55 -2.67 8.36
CA VAL A 37 -4.22 -2.12 8.66
C VAL A 37 -3.20 -2.65 7.66
N SER A 38 -2.61 -1.75 6.88
CA SER A 38 -1.50 -2.09 5.99
C SER A 38 -0.17 -2.01 6.74
N ALA A 39 0.22 -3.13 7.35
CA ALA A 39 1.37 -3.19 8.24
C ALA A 39 2.67 -2.61 7.63
N GLY A 40 2.92 -2.81 6.33
CA GLY A 40 4.12 -2.28 5.66
C GLY A 40 4.13 -0.76 5.58
N THR A 41 3.08 -0.17 5.02
CA THR A 41 2.99 1.28 4.78
C THR A 41 2.80 2.06 6.09
N GLU A 42 1.92 1.58 6.96
CA GLU A 42 1.62 2.29 8.20
C GLU A 42 2.77 2.19 9.21
N ARG A 43 3.46 1.04 9.28
CA ARG A 43 4.69 0.90 10.05
C ARG A 43 5.75 1.92 9.62
N MET A 44 5.93 2.14 8.31
CA MET A 44 6.85 3.14 7.79
C MET A 44 6.50 4.55 8.31
N LEU A 45 5.21 4.92 8.35
CA LEU A 45 4.75 6.21 8.89
C LEU A 45 5.00 6.34 10.39
N VAL A 46 4.76 5.27 11.15
CA VAL A 46 5.03 5.22 12.60
C VAL A 46 6.52 5.31 12.88
N GLU A 47 7.35 4.56 12.17
CA GLU A 47 8.81 4.61 12.30
C GLU A 47 9.37 5.98 11.90
N PHE A 48 8.85 6.60 10.84
CA PHE A 48 9.19 7.97 10.48
C PHE A 48 8.83 8.96 11.60
N GLY A 49 7.66 8.81 12.21
CA GLY A 49 7.24 9.62 13.37
C GLY A 49 8.23 9.50 14.55
N LYS A 50 8.69 8.28 14.86
CA LYS A 50 9.63 7.98 15.94
C LYS A 50 11.07 8.43 15.66
N ALA A 51 11.44 8.64 14.40
CA ALA A 51 12.78 9.05 14.03
C ALA A 51 13.09 10.47 14.52
N GLY A 52 14.29 10.73 15.01
CA GLY A 52 14.79 12.08 15.30
C GLY A 52 14.90 12.93 14.02
N LEU A 53 15.10 14.24 14.17
CA LEU A 53 15.17 15.17 13.00
C LEU A 53 16.20 14.75 11.95
N MET A 54 17.39 14.30 12.38
CA MET A 54 18.40 13.76 11.45
C MET A 54 17.95 12.50 10.74
N GLY A 55 17.26 11.59 11.44
CA GLY A 55 16.69 10.38 10.85
C GLY A 55 15.60 10.70 9.83
N LYS A 56 14.71 11.66 10.14
CA LYS A 56 13.68 12.16 9.21
C LYS A 56 14.29 12.79 7.95
N ALA A 57 15.36 13.59 8.13
CA ALA A 57 16.07 14.20 7.02
C ALA A 57 16.70 13.14 6.08
N ARG A 58 17.32 12.10 6.64
CA ARG A 58 17.90 10.99 5.86
C ARG A 58 16.86 10.18 5.10
N GLN A 59 15.67 9.99 5.67
CA GLN A 59 14.59 9.24 5.03
C GLN A 59 13.90 10.02 3.90
N GLN A 60 14.01 11.36 3.88
CA GLN A 60 13.36 12.21 2.88
C GLN A 60 14.29 13.29 2.32
N PRO A 61 15.34 12.90 1.58
CA PRO A 61 16.35 13.83 1.04
C PRO A 61 15.76 14.90 0.12
N ASP A 62 14.73 14.56 -0.65
CA ASP A 62 14.08 15.53 -1.54
C ASP A 62 13.36 16.63 -0.78
N LYS A 63 12.72 16.32 0.36
CA LYS A 63 12.12 17.33 1.22
C LYS A 63 13.17 18.21 1.88
N VAL A 64 14.33 17.64 2.20
CA VAL A 64 15.48 18.45 2.70
C VAL A 64 15.92 19.45 1.64
N ARG A 65 16.04 19.05 0.37
CA ARG A 65 16.35 19.96 -0.74
C ARG A 65 15.30 21.08 -0.89
N MET A 66 14.02 20.73 -0.80
CA MET A 66 12.92 21.72 -0.83
C MET A 66 13.03 22.71 0.34
N VAL A 67 13.33 22.24 1.55
CA VAL A 67 13.55 23.12 2.72
C VAL A 67 14.74 24.03 2.51
N LEU A 68 15.86 23.52 2.00
CA LEU A 68 17.03 24.33 1.69
C LEU A 68 16.76 25.39 0.61
N GLN A 69 15.98 25.05 -0.42
CA GLN A 69 15.52 26.04 -1.40
C GLN A 69 14.63 27.09 -0.78
N LYS A 70 13.68 26.67 0.06
CA LYS A 70 12.75 27.58 0.75
C LYS A 70 13.47 28.52 1.73
N ILE A 71 14.54 28.07 2.38
CA ILE A 71 15.40 28.95 3.20
C ILE A 71 16.02 30.07 2.36
N LYS A 72 16.39 29.79 1.11
CA LYS A 72 16.96 30.80 0.20
C LYS A 72 15.95 31.85 -0.26
N THR A 73 14.67 31.45 -0.39
CA THR A 73 13.59 32.37 -0.85
C THR A 73 12.91 33.09 0.28
N ASP A 74 12.53 32.38 1.34
CA ASP A 74 11.67 32.88 2.41
C ASP A 74 12.44 33.21 3.71
N GLY A 75 13.71 32.82 3.78
CA GLY A 75 14.55 32.97 4.97
C GLY A 75 14.48 31.75 5.91
N LEU A 76 15.43 31.70 6.85
CA LEU A 76 15.61 30.55 7.76
C LEU A 76 14.44 30.41 8.76
N GLN A 77 14.08 31.49 9.44
CA GLN A 77 13.10 31.43 10.53
C GLN A 77 11.68 31.07 10.06
N PRO A 78 11.11 31.69 9.00
CA PRO A 78 9.78 31.28 8.49
C PRO A 78 9.75 29.85 7.98
N THR A 79 10.86 29.39 7.40
CA THR A 79 10.95 28.01 6.89
C THR A 79 11.01 27.00 8.02
N LEU A 80 11.77 27.25 9.08
CA LEU A 80 11.80 26.37 10.25
C LEU A 80 10.44 26.30 10.95
N GLU A 81 9.77 27.44 11.15
CA GLU A 81 8.41 27.48 11.71
C GLU A 81 7.43 26.66 10.85
N ALA A 82 7.47 26.79 9.54
CA ALA A 82 6.62 26.00 8.64
C ALA A 82 6.90 24.49 8.72
N VAL A 83 8.17 24.09 8.86
CA VAL A 83 8.54 22.67 9.03
C VAL A 83 8.04 22.15 10.37
N PHE A 84 8.25 22.87 11.46
CA PHE A 84 7.77 22.45 12.79
C PHE A 84 6.25 22.40 12.87
N ASN A 85 5.55 23.39 12.32
CA ASN A 85 4.09 23.40 12.24
C ASN A 85 3.55 22.18 11.47
N LYS A 86 4.23 21.78 10.38
CA LYS A 86 3.84 20.60 9.62
C LYS A 86 4.11 19.28 10.38
N LEU A 87 5.16 19.22 11.18
CA LEU A 87 5.46 18.06 12.02
C LEU A 87 4.54 18.00 13.26
N ASP A 88 4.02 19.12 13.72
CA ASP A 88 3.06 19.19 14.83
C ASP A 88 1.64 18.77 14.46
N GLN A 89 1.29 18.77 13.15
CA GLN A 89 -0.02 18.30 12.70
C GLN A 89 -0.11 16.77 12.82
N PRO A 90 -1.08 16.24 13.61
CA PRO A 90 -1.29 14.80 13.69
C PRO A 90 -1.72 14.24 12.34
N LEU A 91 -1.10 13.13 11.94
CA LEU A 91 -1.41 12.46 10.68
C LEU A 91 -2.46 11.35 10.91
N PRO A 92 -3.63 11.41 10.27
CA PRO A 92 -4.59 10.31 10.30
C PRO A 92 -4.01 9.07 9.61
N LEU A 93 -4.01 7.92 10.32
CA LEU A 93 -3.59 6.64 9.75
C LEU A 93 -4.75 5.95 9.02
N GLY A 94 -4.40 4.98 8.16
CA GLY A 94 -5.33 4.17 7.39
C GLY A 94 -5.64 4.73 6.01
N TYR A 95 -6.01 3.81 5.12
CA TYR A 95 -6.45 4.11 3.76
C TYR A 95 -7.25 2.96 3.12
N CYS A 96 -7.68 1.98 3.93
CA CYS A 96 -8.52 0.86 3.51
C CYS A 96 -9.73 0.81 4.45
N ASN A 97 -10.87 1.30 3.99
CA ASN A 97 -12.07 1.48 4.78
C ASN A 97 -13.26 0.83 4.09
N VAL A 98 -14.09 0.16 4.86
CA VAL A 98 -15.39 -0.35 4.43
C VAL A 98 -16.45 0.19 5.37
N GLY A 99 -17.62 0.51 4.84
CA GLY A 99 -18.72 1.02 5.67
C GLY A 99 -20.00 1.24 4.88
N ARG A 100 -20.92 1.96 5.50
CA ARG A 100 -22.18 2.35 4.89
C ARG A 100 -22.21 3.85 4.68
N VAL A 101 -22.73 4.26 3.53
CA VAL A 101 -22.97 5.68 3.24
C VAL A 101 -24.03 6.19 4.23
N ALA A 102 -23.65 7.15 5.05
CA ALA A 102 -24.55 7.85 5.97
C ALA A 102 -25.18 9.07 5.27
N GLU A 103 -24.41 9.79 4.46
CA GLU A 103 -24.87 10.97 3.74
C GLU A 103 -24.12 11.09 2.41
N VAL A 104 -24.81 11.58 1.39
CA VAL A 104 -24.27 11.82 0.06
C VAL A 104 -24.10 13.31 -0.15
N GLY A 105 -22.91 13.75 -0.47
CA GLY A 105 -22.62 15.17 -0.76
C GLY A 105 -23.27 15.62 -2.07
N SER A 106 -23.40 16.94 -2.26
CA SER A 106 -23.92 17.49 -3.50
C SER A 106 -23.05 17.07 -4.69
N ASP A 107 -23.67 16.93 -5.87
CA ASP A 107 -23.04 16.52 -7.15
C ASP A 107 -22.48 15.08 -7.16
N VAL A 108 -22.87 14.23 -6.23
CA VAL A 108 -22.59 12.80 -6.27
C VAL A 108 -23.76 12.07 -6.93
N LEU A 109 -23.43 11.26 -7.93
CA LEU A 109 -24.38 10.38 -8.61
C LEU A 109 -24.01 8.91 -8.40
N GLY A 110 -25.01 8.05 -8.44
CA GLY A 110 -24.82 6.59 -8.40
C GLY A 110 -24.68 6.00 -7.00
N PHE A 111 -24.75 6.82 -5.92
CA PHE A 111 -24.73 6.36 -4.52
C PHE A 111 -25.92 6.91 -3.75
N ALA A 112 -26.36 6.15 -2.74
CA ALA A 112 -27.42 6.53 -1.82
C ALA A 112 -27.04 6.22 -0.39
N ALA A 113 -27.72 6.86 0.57
CA ALA A 113 -27.59 6.51 1.99
C ALA A 113 -27.96 5.03 2.19
N GLY A 114 -27.18 4.32 2.99
CA GLY A 114 -27.30 2.88 3.22
C GLY A 114 -26.47 2.00 2.30
N ASP A 115 -25.98 2.49 1.16
CA ASP A 115 -25.08 1.73 0.27
C ASP A 115 -23.86 1.23 1.04
N ARG A 116 -23.50 -0.04 0.84
CA ARG A 116 -22.20 -0.58 1.31
C ARG A 116 -21.10 -0.17 0.36
N VAL A 117 -20.03 0.41 0.90
CA VAL A 117 -18.94 0.95 0.09
C VAL A 117 -17.57 0.60 0.68
N VAL A 118 -16.61 0.37 -0.18
CA VAL A 118 -15.19 0.40 0.12
C VAL A 118 -14.62 1.75 -0.29
N SER A 119 -13.69 2.26 0.48
CA SER A 119 -13.09 3.58 0.23
C SER A 119 -11.63 3.68 0.70
N ASN A 120 -10.98 4.75 0.29
CA ASN A 120 -9.66 5.16 0.76
C ASN A 120 -9.72 5.94 2.10
N GLY A 121 -10.75 5.67 2.92
CA GLY A 121 -10.96 6.31 4.22
C GLY A 121 -9.92 5.90 5.28
N LYS A 122 -9.78 6.74 6.28
CA LYS A 122 -8.85 6.56 7.41
C LYS A 122 -9.41 5.60 8.45
N HIS A 123 -8.56 5.21 9.43
CA HIS A 123 -9.02 4.50 10.62
C HIS A 123 -9.79 5.46 11.54
N ALA A 124 -11.07 5.59 11.30
CA ALA A 124 -11.99 6.47 12.03
C ALA A 124 -13.41 5.88 12.01
N GLU A 125 -14.23 6.23 13.00
CA GLU A 125 -15.63 5.79 13.07
C GLU A 125 -16.47 6.33 11.90
N VAL A 126 -16.15 7.55 11.42
CA VAL A 126 -16.81 8.19 10.28
C VAL A 126 -15.74 8.83 9.40
N VAL A 127 -15.88 8.69 8.09
CA VAL A 127 -14.95 9.30 7.11
C VAL A 127 -15.72 10.04 6.03
N SER A 128 -15.18 11.16 5.56
CA SER A 128 -15.65 11.85 4.35
C SER A 128 -14.63 11.59 3.25
N VAL A 129 -15.06 10.93 2.16
CA VAL A 129 -14.17 10.46 1.10
C VAL A 129 -14.67 10.90 -0.26
N PRO A 130 -13.80 11.46 -1.13
CA PRO A 130 -14.18 11.82 -2.50
C PRO A 130 -14.72 10.62 -3.29
N LEU A 131 -15.74 10.86 -4.10
CA LEU A 131 -16.45 9.84 -4.88
C LEU A 131 -15.51 8.92 -5.69
N ASN A 132 -14.50 9.49 -6.33
CA ASN A 132 -13.54 8.76 -7.16
C ASN A 132 -12.63 7.78 -6.37
N LEU A 133 -12.70 7.82 -5.05
CA LEU A 133 -11.98 6.90 -4.13
C LEU A 133 -12.95 5.95 -3.41
N CYS A 134 -14.17 5.80 -3.92
CA CYS A 134 -15.20 4.93 -3.38
C CYS A 134 -15.70 3.96 -4.45
N ALA A 135 -16.09 2.75 -4.03
CA ALA A 135 -16.76 1.78 -4.87
C ALA A 135 -17.82 1.03 -4.05
N LYS A 136 -18.93 0.63 -4.71
CA LYS A 136 -19.95 -0.21 -4.06
C LYS A 136 -19.39 -1.61 -3.82
N VAL A 137 -19.69 -2.17 -2.66
CA VAL A 137 -19.41 -3.57 -2.33
C VAL A 137 -20.52 -4.44 -2.92
N PRO A 138 -20.20 -5.42 -3.78
CA PRO A 138 -21.20 -6.32 -4.34
C PRO A 138 -21.90 -7.16 -3.26
N ASP A 139 -23.14 -7.60 -3.56
CA ASP A 139 -23.83 -8.58 -2.74
C ASP A 139 -23.01 -9.88 -2.71
N GLY A 140 -22.96 -10.53 -1.53
CA GLY A 140 -22.21 -11.76 -1.32
C GLY A 140 -20.72 -11.58 -0.99
N VAL A 141 -20.18 -10.36 -1.05
CA VAL A 141 -18.83 -10.03 -0.56
C VAL A 141 -18.94 -9.49 0.87
N SER A 142 -18.21 -10.07 1.81
CA SER A 142 -18.19 -9.62 3.21
C SER A 142 -17.41 -8.30 3.35
N ASP A 143 -17.60 -7.60 4.48
CA ASP A 143 -16.84 -6.38 4.76
C ASP A 143 -15.35 -6.67 4.97
N GLU A 144 -15.03 -7.87 5.54
CA GLU A 144 -13.67 -8.36 5.71
C GLU A 144 -12.96 -8.53 4.36
N GLU A 145 -13.61 -9.17 3.39
CA GLU A 145 -13.06 -9.35 2.04
C GLU A 145 -12.95 -8.00 1.32
N ALA A 146 -13.98 -7.16 1.40
CA ALA A 146 -14.00 -5.85 0.78
C ALA A 146 -12.88 -4.92 1.30
N ALA A 147 -12.45 -5.07 2.57
CA ALA A 147 -11.38 -4.27 3.15
C ALA A 147 -10.04 -4.41 2.42
N PHE A 148 -9.81 -5.51 1.70
CA PHE A 148 -8.61 -5.73 0.89
C PHE A 148 -8.65 -5.03 -0.47
N THR A 149 -9.78 -4.46 -0.89
CA THR A 149 -9.96 -3.91 -2.26
C THR A 149 -8.93 -2.85 -2.62
N VAL A 150 -8.59 -1.94 -1.69
CA VAL A 150 -7.60 -0.87 -1.98
C VAL A 150 -6.22 -1.46 -2.24
N LEU A 151 -5.80 -2.45 -1.44
CA LEU A 151 -4.53 -3.16 -1.65
C LEU A 151 -4.56 -4.00 -2.93
N GLY A 152 -5.69 -4.65 -3.21
CA GLY A 152 -5.93 -5.38 -4.45
C GLY A 152 -5.85 -4.48 -5.68
N ALA A 153 -6.38 -3.26 -5.60
CA ALA A 153 -6.27 -2.28 -6.69
C ALA A 153 -4.82 -1.85 -6.95
N ILE A 154 -4.00 -1.71 -5.91
CA ILE A 154 -2.57 -1.42 -6.03
C ILE A 154 -1.84 -2.58 -6.71
N ALA A 155 -2.08 -3.82 -6.26
CA ALA A 155 -1.51 -5.02 -6.86
C ALA A 155 -1.94 -5.17 -8.33
N LEU A 156 -3.22 -4.97 -8.63
CA LEU A 156 -3.77 -5.04 -9.98
C LEU A 156 -3.19 -3.96 -10.90
N GLN A 157 -2.90 -2.76 -10.39
CA GLN A 157 -2.23 -1.72 -11.19
C GLN A 157 -0.84 -2.18 -11.62
N GLY A 158 -0.05 -2.80 -10.73
CA GLY A 158 1.24 -3.39 -11.09
C GLY A 158 1.11 -4.43 -12.19
N ILE A 159 0.14 -5.33 -12.08
CA ILE A 159 -0.14 -6.37 -13.07
C ILE A 159 -0.54 -5.76 -14.42
N ARG A 160 -1.39 -4.71 -14.43
CA ARG A 160 -1.77 -4.02 -15.66
C ARG A 160 -0.60 -3.35 -16.38
N LEU A 161 0.41 -2.88 -15.63
CA LEU A 161 1.63 -2.32 -16.23
C LEU A 161 2.51 -3.42 -16.86
N VAL A 162 2.55 -4.60 -16.24
CA VAL A 162 3.26 -5.78 -16.77
C VAL A 162 2.55 -6.34 -18.03
N GLN A 163 1.22 -6.24 -18.12
CA GLN A 163 0.40 -6.79 -19.20
C GLN A 163 0.62 -8.29 -19.45
N PRO A 164 0.61 -9.14 -18.41
CA PRO A 164 0.93 -10.55 -18.58
C PRO A 164 -0.15 -11.28 -19.38
N THR A 165 0.29 -12.25 -20.16
CA THR A 165 -0.60 -13.14 -20.92
C THR A 165 -0.69 -14.53 -20.28
N LEU A 166 -1.67 -15.33 -20.73
CA LEU A 166 -1.91 -16.68 -20.24
C LEU A 166 -0.65 -17.56 -20.36
N GLY A 167 -0.25 -18.21 -19.26
CA GLY A 167 0.87 -19.15 -19.20
C GLY A 167 2.24 -18.49 -19.01
N GLU A 168 2.34 -17.17 -19.01
CA GLU A 168 3.59 -16.47 -18.70
C GLU A 168 4.07 -16.73 -17.27
N VAL A 169 5.39 -16.63 -17.11
CA VAL A 169 6.11 -16.86 -15.86
C VAL A 169 6.44 -15.54 -15.21
N VAL A 170 5.86 -15.27 -14.05
CA VAL A 170 6.06 -14.03 -13.32
C VAL A 170 6.66 -14.30 -11.94
N VAL A 171 7.71 -13.56 -11.59
CA VAL A 171 8.30 -13.58 -10.25
C VAL A 171 7.68 -12.45 -9.41
N VAL A 172 7.36 -12.76 -8.14
CA VAL A 172 6.93 -11.76 -7.14
C VAL A 172 7.95 -11.74 -6.01
N THR A 173 8.72 -10.65 -5.89
CA THR A 173 9.71 -10.47 -4.84
C THR A 173 9.11 -9.66 -3.68
N GLY A 174 9.05 -10.30 -2.50
CA GLY A 174 8.36 -9.79 -1.31
C GLY A 174 6.91 -10.27 -1.24
N LEU A 175 6.62 -11.11 -0.25
CA LEU A 175 5.31 -11.74 -0.06
C LEU A 175 4.54 -11.13 1.13
N GLY A 176 4.62 -9.80 1.29
CA GLY A 176 3.73 -9.03 2.17
C GLY A 176 2.31 -8.98 1.61
N LEU A 177 1.45 -8.14 2.19
CA LEU A 177 0.05 -8.03 1.75
C LEU A 177 -0.09 -7.78 0.24
N ILE A 178 0.66 -6.82 -0.32
CA ILE A 178 0.63 -6.52 -1.76
C ILE A 178 1.14 -7.72 -2.57
N GLY A 179 2.26 -8.33 -2.15
CA GLY A 179 2.84 -9.48 -2.85
C GLY A 179 1.89 -10.68 -2.89
N LEU A 180 1.27 -11.04 -1.76
CA LEU A 180 0.31 -12.13 -1.70
C LEU A 180 -0.96 -11.86 -2.52
N MET A 181 -1.43 -10.60 -2.58
CA MET A 181 -2.52 -10.19 -3.49
C MET A 181 -2.08 -10.30 -4.96
N THR A 182 -0.85 -9.88 -5.28
CA THR A 182 -0.27 -10.00 -6.62
C THR A 182 -0.18 -11.46 -7.06
N VAL A 183 0.26 -12.36 -6.18
CA VAL A 183 0.29 -13.82 -6.45
C VAL A 183 -1.09 -14.33 -6.84
N GLN A 184 -2.12 -14.03 -6.04
CA GLN A 184 -3.49 -14.49 -6.30
C GLN A 184 -4.03 -13.95 -7.63
N LEU A 185 -3.85 -12.66 -7.91
CA LEU A 185 -4.31 -12.04 -9.14
C LEU A 185 -3.58 -12.60 -10.38
N LEU A 186 -2.27 -12.81 -10.31
CA LEU A 186 -1.50 -13.44 -11.40
C LEU A 186 -1.93 -14.88 -11.63
N ARG A 187 -2.18 -15.65 -10.56
CA ARG A 187 -2.70 -17.03 -10.67
C ARG A 187 -4.09 -17.05 -11.31
N ALA A 188 -4.97 -16.13 -10.92
CA ALA A 188 -6.29 -15.97 -11.53
C ALA A 188 -6.20 -15.57 -13.01
N ASN A 189 -5.17 -14.81 -13.40
CA ASN A 189 -4.88 -14.45 -14.80
C ASN A 189 -4.24 -15.62 -15.61
N GLY A 190 -4.02 -16.77 -14.99
CA GLY A 190 -3.44 -17.94 -15.64
C GLY A 190 -1.92 -17.94 -15.76
N CYS A 191 -1.23 -17.07 -15.05
CA CYS A 191 0.24 -17.04 -15.00
C CYS A 191 0.80 -18.14 -14.10
N ARG A 192 2.03 -18.57 -14.38
CA ARG A 192 2.85 -19.34 -13.46
C ARG A 192 3.60 -18.36 -12.55
N VAL A 193 3.50 -18.55 -11.23
CA VAL A 193 4.06 -17.58 -10.28
C VAL A 193 5.13 -18.22 -9.41
N LEU A 194 6.29 -17.52 -9.30
CA LEU A 194 7.36 -17.83 -8.36
C LEU A 194 7.46 -16.71 -7.35
N GLY A 195 7.20 -17.00 -6.06
CA GLY A 195 7.25 -16.02 -4.96
C GLY A 195 8.57 -16.09 -4.20
N LEU A 196 9.17 -14.96 -3.90
CA LEU A 196 10.43 -14.84 -3.18
C LEU A 196 10.21 -14.06 -1.87
N ASP A 197 10.62 -14.61 -0.72
CA ASP A 197 10.65 -13.90 0.57
C ASP A 197 11.70 -14.52 1.50
N LEU A 198 11.99 -13.83 2.61
CA LEU A 198 12.82 -14.29 3.71
C LEU A 198 12.01 -14.96 4.83
N ASP A 199 10.69 -14.81 4.81
CA ASP A 199 9.77 -15.22 5.88
C ASP A 199 9.07 -16.52 5.50
N PRO A 200 9.35 -17.64 6.23
CA PRO A 200 8.75 -18.94 5.94
C PRO A 200 7.21 -18.98 6.01
N GLU A 201 6.60 -18.15 6.87
CA GLU A 201 5.14 -18.10 7.00
C GLU A 201 4.50 -17.49 5.74
N LYS A 202 5.11 -16.44 5.20
CA LYS A 202 4.66 -15.81 3.94
C LYS A 202 4.86 -16.75 2.75
N LEU A 203 5.97 -17.47 2.72
CA LEU A 203 6.23 -18.51 1.70
C LEU A 203 5.16 -19.61 1.77
N ALA A 204 4.83 -20.09 2.98
CA ALA A 204 3.76 -21.07 3.16
C ALA A 204 2.40 -20.57 2.68
N MET A 205 2.10 -19.28 2.92
CA MET A 205 0.86 -18.65 2.43
C MET A 205 0.85 -18.54 0.90
N ALA A 206 1.96 -18.13 0.28
CA ALA A 206 2.06 -18.06 -1.18
C ALA A 206 1.87 -19.42 -1.86
N ARG A 207 2.40 -20.51 -1.24
CA ARG A 207 2.14 -21.88 -1.71
C ARG A 207 0.66 -22.25 -1.68
N LYS A 208 -0.07 -21.87 -0.61
CA LYS A 208 -1.54 -22.07 -0.53
C LYS A 208 -2.28 -21.35 -1.65
N PHE A 209 -1.77 -20.21 -2.12
CA PHE A 209 -2.32 -19.45 -3.25
C PHE A 209 -1.83 -19.97 -4.61
N GLY A 210 -1.08 -21.07 -4.64
CA GLY A 210 -0.67 -21.75 -5.87
C GLY A 210 0.63 -21.23 -6.51
N ALA A 211 1.45 -20.47 -5.78
CA ALA A 211 2.80 -20.11 -6.23
C ALA A 211 3.81 -21.20 -5.88
N GLU A 212 4.84 -21.40 -6.71
CA GLU A 212 6.11 -21.95 -6.27
C GLU A 212 6.89 -20.87 -5.51
N VAL A 213 7.82 -21.24 -4.64
CA VAL A 213 8.50 -20.27 -3.79
C VAL A 213 9.99 -20.53 -3.66
N VAL A 214 10.74 -19.45 -3.40
CA VAL A 214 12.16 -19.44 -3.07
C VAL A 214 12.33 -18.89 -1.66
N ASP A 215 12.98 -19.64 -0.80
CA ASP A 215 13.30 -19.22 0.56
C ASP A 215 14.69 -18.57 0.57
N LEU A 216 14.70 -17.25 0.61
CA LEU A 216 15.92 -16.46 0.64
C LEU A 216 16.63 -16.54 1.99
N SER A 217 15.93 -16.95 3.08
CA SER A 217 16.50 -17.03 4.42
C SER A 217 17.54 -18.15 4.58
N ILE A 218 17.42 -19.18 3.77
CA ILE A 218 18.33 -20.35 3.75
C ILE A 218 19.34 -20.29 2.59
N GLY A 219 19.45 -19.12 1.93
CA GLY A 219 20.44 -18.91 0.86
C GLY A 219 20.10 -19.57 -0.47
N GLN A 220 18.81 -19.88 -0.75
CA GLN A 220 18.43 -20.32 -2.09
C GLN A 220 18.72 -19.22 -3.12
N ASP A 221 19.32 -19.60 -4.24
CA ASP A 221 19.60 -18.66 -5.34
C ASP A 221 18.31 -18.40 -6.15
N PRO A 222 17.78 -17.16 -6.12
CA PRO A 222 16.56 -16.83 -6.83
C PRO A 222 16.74 -16.82 -8.36
N VAL A 223 17.94 -16.48 -8.86
CA VAL A 223 18.21 -16.41 -10.30
C VAL A 223 18.27 -17.82 -10.87
N ALA A 224 19.05 -18.72 -10.25
CA ALA A 224 19.11 -20.11 -10.66
C ALA A 224 17.74 -20.82 -10.56
N THR A 225 16.98 -20.53 -9.52
CA THR A 225 15.63 -21.10 -9.37
C THR A 225 14.66 -20.58 -10.44
N ALA A 226 14.70 -19.29 -10.74
CA ALA A 226 13.88 -18.67 -11.80
C ALA A 226 14.22 -19.25 -13.19
N GLU A 227 15.51 -19.50 -13.46
CA GLU A 227 15.97 -20.15 -14.69
C GLU A 227 15.37 -21.55 -14.83
N VAL A 228 15.44 -22.38 -13.79
CA VAL A 228 14.82 -23.73 -13.79
C VAL A 228 13.30 -23.62 -13.92
N PHE A 229 12.66 -22.73 -13.16
CA PHE A 229 11.21 -22.54 -13.19
C PHE A 229 10.70 -22.08 -14.57
N SER A 230 11.47 -21.26 -15.27
CA SER A 230 11.18 -20.80 -16.63
C SER A 230 11.61 -21.78 -17.74
N ARG A 231 12.18 -22.93 -17.37
CA ARG A 231 12.73 -23.94 -18.29
C ARG A 231 13.85 -23.40 -19.19
N GLY A 232 14.76 -22.62 -18.61
CA GLY A 232 15.93 -22.05 -19.30
C GLY A 232 15.62 -20.86 -20.23
N ARG A 233 14.41 -20.29 -20.17
CA ARG A 233 14.01 -19.17 -21.05
C ARG A 233 14.14 -17.81 -20.39
N GLY A 234 14.32 -17.74 -19.08
CA GLY A 234 14.12 -16.57 -18.26
C GLY A 234 12.63 -16.26 -18.04
N VAL A 235 12.32 -15.47 -17.03
CA VAL A 235 10.93 -15.14 -16.69
C VAL A 235 10.41 -13.97 -17.54
N ASP A 236 9.09 -13.91 -17.72
CA ASP A 236 8.44 -12.88 -18.55
C ASP A 236 8.39 -11.54 -17.84
N ALA A 237 8.29 -11.53 -16.50
CA ALA A 237 8.33 -10.32 -15.71
C ALA A 237 8.70 -10.59 -14.24
N VAL A 238 9.17 -9.54 -13.56
CA VAL A 238 9.37 -9.53 -12.10
C VAL A 238 8.62 -8.35 -11.49
N VAL A 239 7.78 -8.62 -10.50
CA VAL A 239 7.07 -7.61 -9.72
C VAL A 239 7.71 -7.51 -8.34
N VAL A 240 8.36 -6.37 -8.05
CA VAL A 240 9.01 -6.13 -6.76
C VAL A 240 8.04 -5.41 -5.82
N THR A 241 7.61 -6.09 -4.77
CA THR A 241 6.73 -5.58 -3.71
C THR A 241 7.43 -5.51 -2.35
N ALA A 242 8.70 -5.88 -2.30
CA ALA A 242 9.52 -5.82 -1.08
C ALA A 242 9.87 -4.39 -0.71
N ALA A 243 9.69 -4.03 0.57
CA ALA A 243 10.20 -2.77 1.12
C ALA A 243 11.65 -2.98 1.60
N THR A 244 12.63 -2.51 0.83
CA THR A 244 14.06 -2.65 1.15
C THR A 244 14.84 -1.42 0.70
N GLN A 245 15.98 -1.15 1.36
CA GLN A 245 16.96 -0.15 0.93
C GLN A 245 18.05 -0.76 0.02
N SER A 246 18.08 -2.10 -0.09
CA SER A 246 19.02 -2.80 -0.96
C SER A 246 18.59 -2.70 -2.43
N SER A 247 19.54 -2.53 -3.33
CA SER A 247 19.35 -2.63 -4.78
C SER A 247 19.32 -4.08 -5.28
N GLU A 248 19.64 -5.05 -4.42
CA GLU A 248 19.78 -6.46 -4.78
C GLU A 248 18.52 -7.03 -5.46
N PRO A 249 17.28 -6.80 -4.96
CA PRO A 249 16.08 -7.30 -5.63
C PRO A 249 15.91 -6.79 -7.07
N MET A 250 16.34 -5.54 -7.34
CA MET A 250 16.28 -4.98 -8.70
C MET A 250 17.35 -5.59 -9.60
N HIS A 251 18.54 -5.84 -9.05
CA HIS A 251 19.63 -6.50 -9.79
C HIS A 251 19.23 -7.95 -10.15
N GLN A 252 18.73 -8.70 -9.18
CA GLN A 252 18.24 -10.06 -9.39
C GLN A 252 17.08 -10.10 -10.39
N ALA A 253 16.14 -9.12 -10.33
CA ALA A 253 15.06 -9.00 -11.29
C ALA A 253 15.56 -8.90 -12.73
N ALA A 254 16.58 -8.05 -12.96
CA ALA A 254 17.17 -7.90 -14.28
C ALA A 254 17.86 -9.18 -14.80
N LEU A 255 18.46 -9.97 -13.88
CA LEU A 255 19.10 -11.23 -14.24
C LEU A 255 18.10 -12.36 -14.51
N MET A 256 16.95 -12.36 -13.85
CA MET A 256 15.90 -13.37 -14.04
C MET A 256 15.10 -13.19 -15.33
N CYS A 257 14.92 -11.92 -15.78
CA CYS A 257 14.10 -11.63 -16.96
C CYS A 257 14.70 -12.15 -18.26
N ARG A 258 13.85 -12.69 -19.13
CA ARG A 258 14.21 -12.96 -20.52
C ARG A 258 14.47 -11.67 -21.31
N LYS A 259 15.06 -11.76 -22.50
CA LYS A 259 15.15 -10.62 -23.41
C LYS A 259 13.74 -10.10 -23.74
N ARG A 260 13.48 -8.83 -23.50
CA ARG A 260 12.17 -8.16 -23.63
C ARG A 260 11.11 -8.62 -22.62
N GLY A 261 11.54 -9.17 -21.50
CA GLY A 261 10.71 -9.42 -20.33
C GLY A 261 10.68 -8.22 -19.40
#